data_9cddb01821b82ffab3687d3c3ef17cce
#
_entry.id   9cddb01821b82ffab3687d3c3ef17cce
#
_cell.length_a   1.000
_cell.length_b   1.000
_cell.length_c   1.000
_cell.angle_alpha   90.00
_cell.angle_beta   90.00
_cell.angle_gamma   90.00
#
_symmetry.space_group_name_H-M   'P 1'
#
loop_
_entity.id
_entity.type
_entity.pdbx_description
1 polymer ?
#
loop_
_entity_poly.entity_id
_entity_poly.type
_entity_poly.pdbx_seq_one_letter_code
_entity_poly.pdbx_strand_id
1 'polypeptide(L)'
;MRARGLVALAIAGVMAAAAPAFAQDGKKVLRMGWAQEPQTLSPFVDQDEEDFRVWSLNYDLLVNFSPEDLSPTPGIAESWEVSPDKRTVTFKLFEGHKWSDGQPITSKDVEYSLETFAPNSLLFGSYVENVTSIDTPDDLTVVIKTKQPDARIVGGLFAYILPAHVWGKQSVKQLTTSYKPTPPIVGSGPWIVSEIRRGRLIRMTRNPNFRGEKPAYDEIHWIKYGNTDAVERALTLGEIDVVPEVQQATFARLAKAPDVEAVQSSSPSFTQLTFNLCSEEICPDAKFDPAVQDRSVRQAIAYAIDRKRINEIASRGTAFEGHGLLPDYYKAFYEQPAEDYPLDVDKANQLLDEAGWERSDDGGVREKGGQRLSFDLFVRSESPANIQAARLVREMTQPIGVDFKVQVVSVDKLTEITTRKIDGKMAPDFDTFIWGWGGDPYDPGLLLNLLTTKAIGGSSDAFYSNPEYDRLYDQQSGEFDEARRKAIVKQMIDLAQRDLPYVVLTVDSALQAYRTDKLAEPKRVCPEPDGDITCDQVGYAAVAALEPVSAAAGGGGDDGGTSGLVYVLIAVAAGALLAAGLLLTRRRRADREAVELEK
;
A
#
# COMPACT_ATOMS: atom_id res chain seq x y z
N MET A 1 58.29 -28.01 11.63
CA MET A 1 57.14 -27.22 12.08
C MET A 1 57.30 -25.75 11.68
N ARG A 2 57.28 -25.38 10.42
CA ARG A 2 57.29 -23.96 9.93
C ARG A 2 56.87 -23.86 8.45
N ALA A 3 55.77 -24.51 8.04
CA ALA A 3 55.24 -24.42 6.68
C ALA A 3 53.71 -24.49 6.56
N ARG A 4 52.97 -24.36 7.69
CA ARG A 4 51.47 -24.44 7.67
C ARG A 4 50.76 -23.10 7.86
N GLY A 5 51.50 -22.00 8.05
CA GLY A 5 50.95 -20.68 8.36
C GLY A 5 50.67 -19.75 7.17
N LEU A 6 51.18 -20.05 5.98
CA LEU A 6 51.12 -19.14 4.83
C LEU A 6 50.09 -19.49 3.76
N VAL A 7 49.37 -20.62 3.89
CA VAL A 7 48.32 -21.01 2.91
C VAL A 7 46.94 -20.56 3.35
N ALA A 8 46.73 -20.25 4.63
CA ALA A 8 45.44 -19.81 5.14
C ALA A 8 45.08 -18.32 4.85
N LEU A 9 46.10 -17.48 4.55
CA LEU A 9 45.89 -16.05 4.24
C LEU A 9 45.58 -15.77 2.76
N ALA A 10 45.83 -16.72 1.86
CA ALA A 10 45.59 -16.53 0.42
C ALA A 10 44.17 -16.93 -0.04
N ILE A 11 43.40 -17.62 0.82
CA ILE A 11 42.04 -18.06 0.47
C ILE A 11 40.98 -17.05 0.92
N ALA A 12 41.28 -16.18 1.88
CA ALA A 12 40.34 -15.14 2.35
C ALA A 12 40.25 -13.91 1.41
N GLY A 13 41.13 -13.79 0.43
CA GLY A 13 41.19 -12.63 -0.47
C GLY A 13 40.47 -12.75 -1.80
N VAL A 14 39.87 -13.90 -2.13
CA VAL A 14 39.32 -14.17 -3.48
C VAL A 14 37.79 -14.26 -3.51
N MET A 15 37.11 -14.17 -2.35
CA MET A 15 35.63 -14.17 -2.31
C MET A 15 34.99 -12.78 -2.28
N ALA A 16 35.73 -11.75 -2.50
CA ALA A 16 35.22 -10.37 -2.53
C ALA A 16 35.39 -9.76 -3.92
N ALA A 17 34.83 -10.35 -4.95
CA ALA A 17 34.60 -9.63 -6.21
C ALA A 17 33.90 -10.52 -7.25
N ALA A 18 32.64 -10.66 -7.15
CA ALA A 18 31.79 -10.90 -8.31
C ALA A 18 30.38 -10.35 -8.02
N ALA A 19 30.26 -9.07 -7.72
CA ALA A 19 29.08 -8.35 -8.12
C ALA A 19 29.08 -8.36 -9.65
N PRO A 20 28.04 -8.82 -10.33
CA PRO A 20 27.97 -8.67 -11.77
C PRO A 20 27.91 -7.17 -12.07
N ALA A 21 29.01 -6.60 -12.51
CA ALA A 21 29.00 -5.31 -13.17
C ALA A 21 28.15 -5.52 -14.43
N PHE A 22 26.86 -5.17 -14.35
CA PHE A 22 26.06 -4.97 -15.54
C PHE A 22 26.74 -3.82 -16.27
N ALA A 23 27.42 -4.13 -17.39
CA ALA A 23 27.96 -3.12 -18.28
C ALA A 23 26.79 -2.20 -18.69
N GLN A 24 26.81 -0.97 -18.21
CA GLN A 24 25.83 0.03 -18.53
C GLN A 24 26.09 0.51 -19.95
N ASP A 25 25.23 0.13 -20.89
CA ASP A 25 25.16 0.68 -22.25
C ASP A 25 24.73 2.17 -22.25
N GLY A 26 25.28 3.00 -21.37
CA GLY A 26 24.92 4.42 -21.26
C GLY A 26 23.46 4.69 -20.82
N LYS A 27 22.66 3.63 -20.55
CA LYS A 27 21.28 3.74 -20.10
C LYS A 27 21.19 4.11 -18.62
N LYS A 28 20.26 5.00 -18.31
CA LYS A 28 19.89 5.33 -16.93
C LYS A 28 18.93 4.26 -16.40
N VAL A 29 19.33 3.53 -15.38
CA VAL A 29 18.57 2.43 -14.77
C VAL A 29 18.21 2.78 -13.33
N LEU A 30 16.90 2.75 -13.01
CA LEU A 30 16.40 2.80 -11.65
C LEU A 30 16.28 1.38 -11.11
N ARG A 31 16.97 1.07 -9.99
CA ARG A 31 16.96 -0.25 -9.36
C ARG A 31 16.09 -0.22 -8.12
N MET A 32 15.01 -1.00 -8.15
CA MET A 32 14.08 -1.13 -7.04
C MET A 32 14.13 -2.57 -6.50
N GLY A 33 14.08 -2.71 -5.18
CA GLY A 33 14.16 -4.02 -4.53
C GLY A 33 12.85 -4.44 -3.88
N TRP A 34 12.53 -5.72 -3.96
CA TRP A 34 11.40 -6.33 -3.25
C TRP A 34 11.70 -7.73 -2.70
N ALA A 35 10.95 -8.13 -1.67
CA ALA A 35 11.05 -9.45 -1.06
C ALA A 35 10.01 -10.45 -1.60
N GLN A 36 8.94 -9.98 -2.22
CA GLN A 36 7.95 -10.76 -2.96
C GLN A 36 7.91 -10.28 -4.40
N GLU A 37 7.45 -11.11 -5.32
CA GLU A 37 7.30 -10.75 -6.72
C GLU A 37 5.89 -11.11 -7.20
N PRO A 38 5.31 -10.36 -8.15
CA PRO A 38 4.02 -10.69 -8.73
C PRO A 38 3.98 -12.12 -9.26
N GLN A 39 2.89 -12.86 -9.01
CA GLN A 39 2.78 -14.25 -9.45
C GLN A 39 2.41 -14.36 -10.93
N THR A 40 1.51 -13.53 -11.42
CA THR A 40 0.97 -13.64 -12.77
C THR A 40 1.05 -12.37 -13.59
N LEU A 41 0.98 -11.19 -13.00
CA LEU A 41 0.73 -9.89 -13.62
C LEU A 41 -0.61 -9.84 -14.37
N SER A 42 -1.56 -10.72 -14.04
CA SER A 42 -2.91 -10.69 -14.57
C SER A 42 -3.87 -10.01 -13.57
N PRO A 43 -4.51 -8.90 -13.91
CA PRO A 43 -5.42 -8.19 -13.01
C PRO A 43 -6.72 -8.97 -12.69
N PHE A 44 -6.87 -10.16 -13.24
CA PHE A 44 -7.99 -11.06 -12.99
C PHE A 44 -7.67 -12.20 -12.00
N VAL A 45 -6.40 -12.44 -11.69
CA VAL A 45 -5.97 -13.60 -10.89
C VAL A 45 -5.37 -13.17 -9.56
N ASP A 46 -4.34 -12.37 -9.61
CA ASP A 46 -3.64 -11.85 -8.43
C ASP A 46 -3.84 -10.34 -8.33
N GLN A 47 -3.89 -9.83 -7.10
CA GLN A 47 -4.10 -8.42 -6.81
C GLN A 47 -3.28 -8.05 -5.56
N ASP A 48 -2.03 -8.54 -5.52
CA ASP A 48 -1.08 -8.20 -4.47
C ASP A 48 -0.44 -6.82 -4.75
N GLU A 49 0.14 -6.19 -3.74
CA GLU A 49 0.77 -4.87 -3.87
C GLU A 49 1.85 -4.83 -4.94
N GLU A 50 2.61 -5.91 -5.10
CA GLU A 50 3.65 -6.03 -6.11
C GLU A 50 3.09 -6.01 -7.54
N ASP A 51 1.87 -6.54 -7.74
CA ASP A 51 1.18 -6.45 -9.02
C ASP A 51 0.83 -5.00 -9.35
N PHE A 52 0.27 -4.25 -8.39
CA PHE A 52 -0.07 -2.84 -8.57
C PHE A 52 1.15 -1.97 -8.89
N ARG A 53 2.29 -2.21 -8.23
CA ARG A 53 3.56 -1.51 -8.51
C ARG A 53 4.00 -1.67 -9.97
N VAL A 54 3.75 -2.83 -10.58
CA VAL A 54 4.08 -3.07 -11.98
C VAL A 54 2.99 -2.54 -12.91
N TRP A 55 1.71 -2.76 -12.58
CA TRP A 55 0.60 -2.29 -13.42
C TRP A 55 0.54 -0.78 -13.51
N SER A 56 0.74 -0.06 -12.41
CA SER A 56 0.74 1.41 -12.38
C SER A 56 1.78 2.04 -13.31
N LEU A 57 2.88 1.32 -13.60
CA LEU A 57 3.91 1.75 -14.54
C LEU A 57 3.65 1.30 -15.98
N ASN A 58 2.92 0.17 -16.16
CA ASN A 58 2.68 -0.44 -17.47
C ASN A 58 1.37 0.00 -18.11
N TYR A 59 0.36 0.35 -17.33
CA TYR A 59 -0.97 0.72 -17.79
C TYR A 59 -1.39 2.08 -17.28
N ASP A 60 -2.28 2.72 -18.03
CA ASP A 60 -2.91 3.96 -17.65
C ASP A 60 -4.37 3.71 -17.23
N LEU A 61 -4.92 4.63 -16.44
CA LEU A 61 -6.33 4.63 -16.07
C LEU A 61 -7.15 5.44 -17.09
N LEU A 62 -8.47 5.29 -17.08
CA LEU A 62 -9.36 6.14 -17.89
C LEU A 62 -9.23 7.60 -17.47
N VAL A 63 -9.25 7.85 -16.17
CA VAL A 63 -8.96 9.13 -15.51
C VAL A 63 -7.84 8.87 -14.53
N ASN A 64 -6.77 9.67 -14.60
CA ASN A 64 -5.67 9.64 -13.66
C ASN A 64 -5.91 10.58 -12.49
N PHE A 65 -4.95 10.64 -11.59
CA PHE A 65 -5.00 11.45 -10.39
C PHE A 65 -3.79 12.37 -10.32
N SER A 66 -4.03 13.59 -9.85
CA SER A 66 -2.98 14.55 -9.55
C SER A 66 -2.06 13.99 -8.45
N PRO A 67 -0.75 14.00 -8.63
CA PRO A 67 0.17 13.63 -7.56
C PRO A 67 0.19 14.67 -6.42
N GLU A 68 -0.43 15.84 -6.61
CA GLU A 68 -0.44 16.91 -5.61
C GLU A 68 -1.53 16.70 -4.55
N ASP A 69 -2.75 16.40 -4.99
CA ASP A 69 -3.93 16.38 -4.14
C ASP A 69 -4.89 15.20 -4.40
N LEU A 70 -4.52 14.30 -5.33
CA LEU A 70 -5.31 13.15 -5.78
C LEU A 70 -6.62 13.55 -6.52
N SER A 71 -6.75 14.80 -6.97
CA SER A 71 -7.88 15.20 -7.80
C SER A 71 -7.82 14.56 -9.19
N PRO A 72 -8.97 14.38 -9.87
CA PRO A 72 -9.03 13.76 -11.20
C PRO A 72 -8.26 14.56 -12.25
N THR A 73 -7.40 13.88 -13.01
CA THR A 73 -6.64 14.45 -14.13
C THR A 73 -6.79 13.59 -15.39
N PRO A 74 -6.49 14.13 -16.60
CA PRO A 74 -6.53 13.33 -17.82
C PRO A 74 -5.64 12.09 -17.75
N GLY A 75 -6.24 10.94 -18.13
CA GLY A 75 -5.57 9.66 -18.30
C GLY A 75 -5.63 9.20 -19.75
N ILE A 76 -6.33 8.11 -20.05
CA ILE A 76 -6.70 7.75 -21.43
C ILE A 76 -7.76 8.70 -21.96
N ALA A 77 -8.67 9.18 -21.10
CA ALA A 77 -9.57 10.27 -21.42
C ALA A 77 -8.85 11.64 -21.32
N GLU A 78 -9.09 12.50 -22.31
CA GLU A 78 -8.67 13.89 -22.33
C GLU A 78 -9.58 14.77 -21.49
N SER A 79 -10.89 14.47 -21.54
CA SER A 79 -11.93 15.24 -20.87
C SER A 79 -13.17 14.40 -20.62
N TRP A 80 -14.06 14.91 -19.77
CA TRP A 80 -15.35 14.29 -19.48
C TRP A 80 -16.43 15.34 -19.22
N GLU A 81 -17.68 14.93 -19.44
CA GLU A 81 -18.88 15.73 -19.18
C GLU A 81 -19.90 14.90 -18.42
N VAL A 82 -20.44 15.44 -17.33
CA VAL A 82 -21.46 14.82 -16.50
C VAL A 82 -22.82 15.38 -16.90
N SER A 83 -23.79 14.49 -17.17
CA SER A 83 -25.16 14.89 -17.50
C SER A 83 -25.87 15.60 -16.33
N PRO A 84 -26.91 16.44 -16.59
CA PRO A 84 -27.64 17.14 -15.54
C PRO A 84 -28.28 16.24 -14.48
N ASP A 85 -28.67 15.02 -14.85
CA ASP A 85 -29.21 14.02 -13.91
C ASP A 85 -28.13 13.23 -13.17
N LYS A 86 -26.84 13.53 -13.44
CA LYS A 86 -25.66 12.92 -12.84
C LYS A 86 -25.58 11.39 -13.02
N ARG A 87 -26.26 10.82 -14.02
CA ARG A 87 -26.28 9.38 -14.31
C ARG A 87 -25.57 8.96 -15.57
N THR A 88 -25.09 9.91 -16.34
CA THR A 88 -24.33 9.67 -17.56
C THR A 88 -23.07 10.50 -17.55
N VAL A 89 -21.93 9.86 -17.77
CA VAL A 89 -20.64 10.53 -17.96
C VAL A 89 -20.14 10.18 -19.36
N THR A 90 -19.86 11.22 -20.14
CA THR A 90 -19.29 11.10 -21.48
C THR A 90 -17.81 11.46 -21.43
N PHE A 91 -16.97 10.53 -21.78
CA PHE A 91 -15.51 10.69 -21.86
C PHE A 91 -15.08 10.90 -23.31
N LYS A 92 -14.17 11.82 -23.54
CA LYS A 92 -13.46 12.00 -24.80
C LYS A 92 -12.03 11.52 -24.65
N LEU A 93 -11.60 10.60 -25.50
CA LEU A 93 -10.24 10.04 -25.48
C LEU A 93 -9.30 10.93 -26.29
N PHE A 94 -8.01 10.92 -25.96
CA PHE A 94 -6.99 11.61 -26.73
C PHE A 94 -6.87 11.06 -28.16
N GLU A 95 -6.89 11.95 -29.13
CA GLU A 95 -6.63 11.59 -30.52
C GLU A 95 -5.15 11.18 -30.71
N GLY A 96 -4.92 10.12 -31.49
CA GLY A 96 -3.59 9.63 -31.82
C GLY A 96 -2.84 8.91 -30.69
N HIS A 97 -3.48 8.69 -29.54
CA HIS A 97 -2.90 7.90 -28.45
C HIS A 97 -2.72 6.45 -28.87
N LYS A 98 -1.59 5.82 -28.51
CA LYS A 98 -1.22 4.48 -28.97
C LYS A 98 -0.72 3.59 -27.83
N TRP A 99 -1.02 2.33 -27.95
CA TRP A 99 -0.36 1.28 -27.19
C TRP A 99 1.14 1.19 -27.53
N SER A 100 1.91 0.54 -26.70
CA SER A 100 3.36 0.37 -26.88
C SER A 100 3.73 -0.40 -28.15
N ASP A 101 2.82 -1.20 -28.69
CA ASP A 101 2.98 -1.92 -29.97
C ASP A 101 2.55 -1.09 -31.19
N GLY A 102 2.11 0.15 -30.98
CA GLY A 102 1.73 1.09 -32.04
C GLY A 102 0.27 1.04 -32.46
N GLN A 103 -0.54 0.11 -31.95
CA GLN A 103 -1.98 0.10 -32.19
C GLN A 103 -2.65 1.32 -31.51
N PRO A 104 -3.70 1.90 -32.11
CA PRO A 104 -4.42 3.00 -31.49
C PRO A 104 -5.13 2.55 -30.21
N ILE A 105 -5.19 3.43 -29.21
CA ILE A 105 -6.07 3.28 -28.05
C ILE A 105 -7.43 3.85 -28.43
N THR A 106 -8.49 3.07 -28.23
CA THR A 106 -9.84 3.43 -28.63
C THR A 106 -10.86 3.21 -27.51
N SER A 107 -12.07 3.71 -27.72
CA SER A 107 -13.22 3.48 -26.83
C SER A 107 -13.51 2.00 -26.60
N LYS A 108 -13.15 1.13 -27.56
CA LYS A 108 -13.32 -0.33 -27.45
C LYS A 108 -12.38 -0.97 -26.42
N ASP A 109 -11.22 -0.38 -26.18
CA ASP A 109 -10.31 -0.84 -25.12
C ASP A 109 -10.91 -0.55 -23.73
N VAL A 110 -11.57 0.61 -23.57
CA VAL A 110 -12.26 1.02 -22.34
C VAL A 110 -13.48 0.11 -22.09
N GLU A 111 -14.36 -0.03 -23.09
CA GLU A 111 -15.52 -0.92 -23.04
C GLU A 111 -15.10 -2.34 -22.64
N TYR A 112 -14.13 -2.93 -23.37
CA TYR A 112 -13.59 -4.26 -23.09
C TYR A 112 -13.11 -4.42 -21.65
N SER A 113 -12.32 -3.46 -21.16
CA SER A 113 -11.71 -3.53 -19.83
C SER A 113 -12.77 -3.52 -18.76
N LEU A 114 -13.65 -2.53 -18.76
CA LEU A 114 -14.66 -2.34 -17.72
C LEU A 114 -15.73 -3.45 -17.74
N GLU A 115 -16.19 -3.87 -18.93
CA GLU A 115 -17.16 -4.97 -19.07
C GLU A 115 -16.55 -6.32 -18.67
N THR A 116 -15.25 -6.53 -18.90
CA THR A 116 -14.59 -7.77 -18.51
C THR A 116 -14.30 -7.80 -17.02
N PHE A 117 -13.97 -6.67 -16.39
CA PHE A 117 -13.77 -6.60 -14.96
C PHE A 117 -15.06 -6.79 -14.15
N ALA A 118 -16.15 -6.20 -14.58
CA ALA A 118 -17.42 -6.20 -13.86
C ALA A 118 -17.83 -7.56 -13.26
N PRO A 119 -17.89 -8.67 -14.04
CA PRO A 119 -18.23 -9.99 -13.51
C PRO A 119 -17.04 -10.85 -13.05
N ASN A 120 -15.79 -10.44 -13.32
CA ASN A 120 -14.65 -11.35 -13.27
C ASN A 120 -13.51 -10.90 -12.33
N SER A 121 -13.64 -9.74 -11.72
CA SER A 121 -12.70 -9.22 -10.73
C SER A 121 -13.46 -8.68 -9.52
N LEU A 122 -13.15 -9.16 -8.33
CA LEU A 122 -13.78 -8.65 -7.11
C LEU A 122 -13.42 -7.18 -6.88
N LEU A 123 -12.14 -6.82 -7.04
CA LEU A 123 -11.68 -5.47 -6.82
C LEU A 123 -12.14 -4.52 -7.94
N PHE A 124 -11.65 -4.72 -9.17
CA PHE A 124 -11.95 -3.80 -10.28
C PHE A 124 -13.43 -3.82 -10.67
N GLY A 125 -14.14 -4.94 -10.47
CA GLY A 125 -15.57 -5.03 -10.70
C GLY A 125 -16.40 -4.18 -9.74
N SER A 126 -15.92 -3.96 -8.51
CA SER A 126 -16.61 -3.12 -7.52
C SER A 126 -16.74 -1.65 -7.95
N TYR A 127 -15.80 -1.15 -8.74
CA TYR A 127 -15.82 0.22 -9.26
C TYR A 127 -16.89 0.44 -10.35
N VAL A 128 -17.35 -0.64 -10.99
CA VAL A 128 -18.35 -0.59 -12.06
C VAL A 128 -19.67 -1.26 -11.69
N GLU A 129 -19.90 -1.65 -10.45
CA GLU A 129 -21.13 -2.33 -10.00
C GLU A 129 -22.41 -1.52 -10.22
N ASN A 130 -22.29 -0.18 -10.22
CA ASN A 130 -23.38 0.76 -10.46
C ASN A 130 -23.59 1.07 -11.95
N VAL A 131 -22.68 0.64 -12.83
CA VAL A 131 -22.76 0.84 -14.27
C VAL A 131 -23.89 0.00 -14.87
N THR A 132 -24.69 0.59 -15.77
CA THR A 132 -25.78 -0.07 -16.48
C THR A 132 -25.47 -0.30 -17.97
N SER A 133 -24.71 0.61 -18.56
CA SER A 133 -24.20 0.44 -19.93
C SER A 133 -22.92 1.24 -20.14
N ILE A 134 -22.12 0.76 -21.06
CA ILE A 134 -20.95 1.45 -21.62
C ILE A 134 -21.17 1.48 -23.11
N ASP A 135 -21.42 2.67 -23.66
CA ASP A 135 -21.68 2.86 -25.07
C ASP A 135 -20.45 3.52 -25.74
N THR A 136 -20.06 3.05 -26.92
CA THR A 136 -18.90 3.55 -27.67
C THR A 136 -19.36 3.98 -29.08
N PRO A 137 -19.97 5.18 -29.21
CA PRO A 137 -20.56 5.63 -30.48
C PRO A 137 -19.53 5.88 -31.60
N ASP A 138 -18.29 6.13 -31.23
CA ASP A 138 -17.13 6.28 -32.11
C ASP A 138 -15.84 5.86 -31.39
N ASP A 139 -14.72 5.83 -32.08
CA ASP A 139 -13.44 5.33 -31.57
C ASP A 139 -12.86 6.19 -30.41
N LEU A 140 -13.33 7.42 -30.23
CA LEU A 140 -12.81 8.36 -29.23
C LEU A 140 -13.84 8.80 -28.19
N THR A 141 -15.03 8.19 -28.18
CA THR A 141 -16.09 8.55 -27.24
C THR A 141 -16.55 7.34 -26.45
N VAL A 142 -16.55 7.48 -25.11
CA VAL A 142 -17.10 6.47 -24.18
C VAL A 142 -18.21 7.11 -23.38
N VAL A 143 -19.39 6.49 -23.34
CA VAL A 143 -20.55 6.97 -22.57
C VAL A 143 -20.88 5.93 -21.51
N ILE A 144 -20.64 6.25 -20.25
CA ILE A 144 -20.93 5.38 -19.10
C ILE A 144 -22.24 5.84 -18.46
N LYS A 145 -23.20 4.91 -18.32
CA LYS A 145 -24.47 5.16 -17.61
C LYS A 145 -24.52 4.37 -16.30
N THR A 146 -25.08 4.97 -15.27
CA THR A 146 -25.18 4.38 -13.93
C THR A 146 -26.63 4.28 -13.46
N LYS A 147 -26.90 3.35 -12.54
CA LYS A 147 -28.21 3.15 -11.90
C LYS A 147 -28.65 4.38 -11.10
N GLN A 148 -27.71 5.00 -10.42
CA GLN A 148 -27.85 6.21 -9.61
C GLN A 148 -26.62 7.08 -9.80
N PRO A 149 -26.65 8.38 -9.43
CA PRO A 149 -25.46 9.24 -9.46
C PRO A 149 -24.30 8.58 -8.72
N ASP A 150 -23.12 8.56 -9.36
CA ASP A 150 -21.90 7.96 -8.79
C ASP A 150 -20.68 8.78 -9.19
N ALA A 151 -20.20 9.60 -8.27
CA ALA A 151 -19.06 10.47 -8.51
C ALA A 151 -17.74 9.69 -8.71
N ARG A 152 -17.67 8.44 -8.23
CA ARG A 152 -16.49 7.58 -8.39
C ARG A 152 -16.19 7.27 -9.85
N ILE A 153 -17.18 7.36 -10.74
CA ILE A 153 -16.97 7.15 -12.19
C ILE A 153 -15.96 8.15 -12.77
N VAL A 154 -15.81 9.32 -12.17
CA VAL A 154 -14.78 10.31 -12.55
C VAL A 154 -13.62 10.30 -11.57
N GLY A 155 -13.90 10.41 -10.27
CA GLY A 155 -12.90 10.64 -9.24
C GLY A 155 -12.46 9.39 -8.45
N GLY A 156 -12.83 8.19 -8.86
CA GLY A 156 -12.54 6.96 -8.11
C GLY A 156 -12.61 5.69 -8.96
N LEU A 157 -12.65 5.79 -10.29
CA LEU A 157 -12.64 4.63 -11.17
C LEU A 157 -11.23 4.05 -11.27
N PHE A 158 -10.81 3.33 -10.25
CA PHE A 158 -9.52 2.67 -10.20
C PHE A 158 -9.55 1.33 -10.92
N ALA A 159 -9.52 1.39 -12.25
CA ALA A 159 -9.45 0.21 -13.12
C ALA A 159 -8.52 0.49 -14.31
N TYR A 160 -7.47 -0.30 -14.47
CA TYR A 160 -6.53 -0.17 -15.58
C TYR A 160 -7.19 -0.49 -16.90
N ILE A 161 -6.93 0.34 -17.90
CA ILE A 161 -7.41 0.06 -19.27
C ILE A 161 -6.44 -0.90 -19.96
N LEU A 162 -6.98 -1.99 -20.48
CA LEU A 162 -6.23 -3.09 -21.07
C LEU A 162 -6.38 -3.07 -22.60
N PRO A 163 -5.33 -3.43 -23.37
CA PRO A 163 -5.41 -3.53 -24.82
C PRO A 163 -6.33 -4.69 -25.27
N ALA A 164 -7.53 -4.37 -25.73
CA ALA A 164 -8.54 -5.34 -26.13
C ALA A 164 -8.03 -6.30 -27.22
N HIS A 165 -7.18 -5.82 -28.15
CA HIS A 165 -6.59 -6.63 -29.22
C HIS A 165 -5.59 -7.68 -28.72
N VAL A 166 -5.12 -7.58 -27.46
CA VAL A 166 -4.25 -8.56 -26.81
C VAL A 166 -5.05 -9.46 -25.87
N TRP A 167 -5.73 -8.86 -24.90
CA TRP A 167 -6.46 -9.55 -23.83
C TRP A 167 -7.73 -10.23 -24.34
N GLY A 168 -8.43 -9.64 -25.30
CA GLY A 168 -9.63 -10.19 -25.91
C GLY A 168 -9.41 -11.47 -26.73
N LYS A 169 -8.17 -11.88 -26.95
CA LYS A 169 -7.85 -13.19 -27.55
C LYS A 169 -7.99 -14.35 -26.58
N GLN A 170 -8.08 -14.06 -25.28
CA GLN A 170 -8.20 -15.05 -24.22
C GLN A 170 -9.67 -15.25 -23.86
N SER A 171 -10.07 -16.48 -23.55
CA SER A 171 -11.37 -16.72 -22.94
C SER A 171 -11.40 -16.19 -21.50
N VAL A 172 -12.56 -15.78 -21.00
CA VAL A 172 -12.75 -15.35 -19.61
C VAL A 172 -12.18 -16.38 -18.62
N LYS A 173 -12.41 -17.68 -18.86
CA LYS A 173 -11.86 -18.74 -18.03
C LYS A 173 -10.33 -18.71 -17.98
N GLN A 174 -9.66 -18.46 -19.11
CA GLN A 174 -8.19 -18.32 -19.13
C GLN A 174 -7.74 -17.09 -18.37
N LEU A 175 -8.40 -15.95 -18.57
CA LEU A 175 -8.08 -14.69 -17.86
C LEU A 175 -8.12 -14.88 -16.35
N THR A 176 -9.15 -15.55 -15.81
CA THR A 176 -9.38 -15.70 -14.38
C THR A 176 -8.66 -16.88 -13.72
N THR A 177 -7.99 -17.76 -14.50
CA THR A 177 -7.36 -18.96 -13.92
C THR A 177 -5.92 -19.21 -14.30
N SER A 178 -5.50 -18.87 -15.52
CA SER A 178 -4.24 -19.39 -16.05
C SER A 178 -3.46 -18.46 -16.96
N TYR A 179 -4.09 -17.41 -17.48
CA TYR A 179 -3.41 -16.51 -18.40
C TYR A 179 -2.34 -15.70 -17.66
N LYS A 180 -1.13 -15.77 -18.20
CA LYS A 180 0.02 -14.99 -17.74
C LYS A 180 0.52 -14.18 -18.94
N PRO A 181 0.42 -12.85 -18.87
CA PRO A 181 0.92 -12.02 -19.97
C PRO A 181 2.42 -12.25 -20.17
N THR A 182 2.85 -12.30 -21.43
CA THR A 182 4.24 -12.58 -21.81
C THR A 182 4.94 -11.31 -22.27
N PRO A 183 6.15 -11.01 -21.79
CA PRO A 183 6.91 -9.85 -22.25
C PRO A 183 7.26 -9.92 -23.77
N PRO A 184 7.29 -8.76 -24.45
CA PRO A 184 6.92 -7.45 -23.93
C PRO A 184 5.42 -7.34 -23.70
N ILE A 185 5.03 -6.88 -22.48
CA ILE A 185 3.62 -6.71 -22.12
C ILE A 185 3.14 -5.38 -22.72
N VAL A 186 2.21 -5.45 -23.66
CA VAL A 186 1.63 -4.25 -24.30
C VAL A 186 0.91 -3.40 -23.25
N GLY A 187 1.25 -2.12 -23.17
CA GLY A 187 0.70 -1.19 -22.21
C GLY A 187 0.69 0.26 -22.72
N SER A 188 0.08 1.14 -21.97
CA SER A 188 -0.05 2.58 -22.22
C SER A 188 0.82 3.45 -21.34
N GLY A 189 1.30 2.90 -20.21
CA GLY A 189 2.10 3.62 -19.21
C GLY A 189 3.51 4.00 -19.69
N PRO A 190 4.29 4.71 -18.86
CA PRO A 190 5.62 5.22 -19.22
C PRO A 190 6.69 4.14 -19.39
N TRP A 191 6.54 2.99 -18.76
CA TRP A 191 7.43 1.83 -18.94
C TRP A 191 6.63 0.57 -19.22
N ILE A 192 7.24 -0.34 -19.98
CA ILE A 192 6.65 -1.59 -20.41
C ILE A 192 7.47 -2.75 -19.85
N VAL A 193 6.81 -3.74 -19.27
CA VAL A 193 7.47 -4.98 -18.86
C VAL A 193 8.09 -5.65 -20.10
N SER A 194 9.40 -5.59 -20.21
CA SER A 194 10.17 -6.10 -21.34
C SER A 194 10.79 -7.46 -21.08
N GLU A 195 11.00 -7.84 -19.82
CA GLU A 195 11.58 -9.13 -19.44
C GLU A 195 11.14 -9.55 -18.04
N ILE A 196 10.88 -10.84 -17.83
CA ILE A 196 10.61 -11.47 -16.55
C ILE A 196 11.57 -12.64 -16.36
N ARG A 197 12.44 -12.57 -15.36
CA ARG A 197 13.27 -13.67 -14.86
C ARG A 197 12.79 -14.04 -13.47
N ARG A 198 11.89 -14.99 -13.37
CA ARG A 198 11.27 -15.40 -12.11
C ARG A 198 12.30 -15.68 -11.02
N GLY A 199 12.02 -15.21 -9.79
CA GLY A 199 12.90 -15.30 -8.63
C GLY A 199 14.13 -14.38 -8.72
N ARG A 200 14.21 -13.49 -9.71
CA ARG A 200 15.40 -12.66 -9.91
C ARG A 200 15.09 -11.21 -10.31
N LEU A 201 14.35 -10.98 -11.40
CA LEU A 201 14.24 -9.67 -12.04
C LEU A 201 12.97 -9.54 -12.86
N ILE A 202 12.27 -8.42 -12.71
CA ILE A 202 11.37 -7.87 -13.75
C ILE A 202 12.04 -6.61 -14.28
N ARG A 203 12.27 -6.56 -15.60
CA ARG A 203 12.79 -5.40 -16.30
C ARG A 203 11.68 -4.70 -17.03
N MET A 204 11.60 -3.40 -16.85
CA MET A 204 10.73 -2.53 -17.61
C MET A 204 11.59 -1.57 -18.45
N THR A 205 11.18 -1.33 -19.68
CA THR A 205 11.84 -0.40 -20.60
C THR A 205 10.89 0.75 -20.94
N ARG A 206 11.41 1.92 -21.16
CA ARG A 206 10.62 3.11 -21.50
C ARG A 206 9.71 2.82 -22.70
N ASN A 207 8.43 3.22 -22.58
CA ASN A 207 7.47 3.12 -23.67
C ASN A 207 7.73 4.23 -24.72
N PRO A 208 8.04 3.88 -25.97
CA PRO A 208 8.29 4.89 -27.01
C PRO A 208 7.03 5.67 -27.41
N ASN A 209 5.85 5.12 -27.15
CA ASN A 209 4.55 5.71 -27.50
C ASN A 209 3.85 6.38 -26.30
N PHE A 210 4.54 6.49 -25.14
CA PHE A 210 3.97 7.15 -23.99
C PHE A 210 3.67 8.62 -24.29
N ARG A 211 2.46 9.06 -23.99
CA ARG A 211 1.97 10.40 -24.32
C ARG A 211 2.48 11.49 -23.35
N GLY A 212 2.73 11.10 -22.12
CA GLY A 212 3.17 12.03 -21.06
C GLY A 212 4.63 12.49 -21.22
N GLU A 213 5.10 13.22 -20.24
CA GLU A 213 6.49 13.65 -20.16
C GLU A 213 7.44 12.44 -20.10
N LYS A 214 8.56 12.56 -20.83
CA LYS A 214 9.52 11.47 -20.92
C LYS A 214 10.27 11.30 -19.61
N PRO A 215 10.14 10.13 -18.93
CA PRO A 215 10.86 9.87 -17.69
C PRO A 215 12.39 9.94 -17.83
N ALA A 216 13.07 10.33 -16.76
CA ALA A 216 14.54 10.46 -16.75
C ALA A 216 15.26 9.11 -16.90
N TYR A 217 14.67 8.02 -16.39
CA TYR A 217 15.23 6.68 -16.46
C TYR A 217 14.78 5.94 -17.73
N ASP A 218 15.72 5.24 -18.37
CA ASP A 218 15.47 4.41 -19.56
C ASP A 218 14.87 3.05 -19.18
N GLU A 219 15.25 2.51 -18.03
CA GLU A 219 14.82 1.21 -17.54
C GLU A 219 14.52 1.26 -16.04
N ILE A 220 13.57 0.43 -15.60
CA ILE A 220 13.34 0.09 -14.20
C ILE A 220 13.65 -1.39 -14.03
N HIS A 221 14.47 -1.71 -13.02
CA HIS A 221 14.81 -3.06 -12.64
C HIS A 221 14.22 -3.38 -11.27
N TRP A 222 13.20 -4.20 -11.21
CA TRP A 222 12.65 -4.77 -10.00
C TRP A 222 13.44 -6.03 -9.62
N ILE A 223 14.28 -5.93 -8.60
CA ILE A 223 15.23 -6.99 -8.22
C ILE A 223 14.68 -7.75 -7.03
N LYS A 224 14.53 -9.08 -7.18
CA LYS A 224 14.02 -9.99 -6.16
C LYS A 224 15.12 -10.42 -5.20
N TYR A 225 14.85 -10.26 -3.92
CA TYR A 225 15.69 -10.73 -2.81
C TYR A 225 14.96 -11.82 -2.00
N GLY A 226 15.70 -12.57 -1.20
CA GLY A 226 15.16 -13.68 -0.42
C GLY A 226 14.21 -13.27 0.69
N ASN A 227 14.40 -12.07 1.26
CA ASN A 227 13.59 -11.48 2.32
C ASN A 227 13.84 -9.95 2.41
N THR A 228 13.07 -9.26 3.22
CA THR A 228 13.14 -7.81 3.41
C THR A 228 14.48 -7.35 3.99
N ASP A 229 15.09 -8.09 4.91
CA ASP A 229 16.44 -7.77 5.44
C ASP A 229 17.50 -7.76 4.34
N ALA A 230 17.37 -8.64 3.34
CA ALA A 230 18.27 -8.67 2.19
C ALA A 230 18.06 -7.48 1.26
N VAL A 231 16.79 -7.05 1.05
CA VAL A 231 16.44 -5.83 0.30
C VAL A 231 17.10 -4.60 0.94
N GLU A 232 16.88 -4.42 2.24
CA GLU A 232 17.41 -3.26 2.98
C GLU A 232 18.94 -3.24 3.02
N ARG A 233 19.56 -4.43 3.10
CA ARG A 233 21.02 -4.54 3.00
C ARG A 233 21.52 -4.15 1.61
N ALA A 234 20.80 -4.56 0.55
CA ALA A 234 21.16 -4.18 -0.82
C ALA A 234 21.08 -2.66 -1.03
N LEU A 235 20.06 -1.99 -0.44
CA LEU A 235 19.99 -0.53 -0.43
C LEU A 235 21.22 0.08 0.27
N THR A 236 21.55 -0.39 1.47
CA THR A 236 22.67 0.14 2.26
C THR A 236 24.01 -0.04 1.54
N LEU A 237 24.17 -1.13 0.76
CA LEU A 237 25.35 -1.41 -0.04
C LEU A 237 25.36 -0.69 -1.41
N GLY A 238 24.26 0.00 -1.80
CA GLY A 238 24.15 0.68 -3.09
C GLY A 238 23.95 -0.26 -4.28
N GLU A 239 23.48 -1.50 -4.04
CA GLU A 239 23.10 -2.46 -5.09
C GLU A 239 21.76 -2.10 -5.73
N ILE A 240 20.86 -1.47 -4.95
CA ILE A 240 19.59 -0.90 -5.38
C ILE A 240 19.49 0.57 -4.97
N ASP A 241 18.57 1.29 -5.60
CA ASP A 241 18.43 2.74 -5.47
C ASP A 241 17.23 3.11 -4.59
N VAL A 242 16.17 2.30 -4.60
CA VAL A 242 14.91 2.51 -3.86
C VAL A 242 14.39 1.21 -3.25
N VAL A 243 13.87 1.31 -2.03
CA VAL A 243 13.02 0.30 -1.38
C VAL A 243 11.64 0.92 -1.19
N PRO A 244 10.63 0.46 -1.93
CA PRO A 244 9.28 1.03 -1.85
C PRO A 244 8.52 0.63 -0.58
N GLU A 245 8.97 -0.42 0.12
CA GLU A 245 8.37 -0.89 1.36
C GLU A 245 9.44 -1.30 2.37
N VAL A 246 9.55 -0.51 3.45
CA VAL A 246 10.47 -0.73 4.57
C VAL A 246 9.69 -1.26 5.78
N GLN A 247 10.24 -2.24 6.48
CA GLN A 247 9.61 -2.74 7.70
C GLN A 247 9.74 -1.75 8.86
N GLN A 248 8.67 -1.62 9.66
CA GLN A 248 8.68 -0.80 10.89
C GLN A 248 9.86 -1.11 11.83
N ALA A 249 10.23 -2.40 11.93
CA ALA A 249 11.30 -2.85 12.81
C ALA A 249 12.69 -2.30 12.44
N THR A 250 12.90 -1.96 11.18
CA THR A 250 14.20 -1.59 10.62
C THR A 250 14.27 -0.13 10.15
N PHE A 251 13.13 0.55 10.05
CA PHE A 251 13.00 1.93 9.59
C PHE A 251 13.98 2.89 10.31
N ALA A 252 13.97 2.89 11.66
CA ALA A 252 14.84 3.75 12.44
C ALA A 252 16.35 3.46 12.26
N ARG A 253 16.72 2.25 11.82
CA ARG A 253 18.09 1.85 11.48
C ARG A 253 18.47 2.38 10.10
N LEU A 254 17.58 2.25 9.13
CA LEU A 254 17.80 2.78 7.77
C LEU A 254 17.90 4.30 7.77
N ALA A 255 17.09 5.00 8.55
CA ALA A 255 17.16 6.46 8.70
C ALA A 255 18.50 6.98 9.25
N LYS A 256 19.36 6.09 9.78
CA LYS A 256 20.72 6.43 10.27
C LYS A 256 21.83 5.89 9.35
N ALA A 257 21.46 5.19 8.29
CA ALA A 257 22.45 4.63 7.37
C ALA A 257 23.05 5.75 6.49
N PRO A 258 24.36 5.71 6.18
CA PRO A 258 24.98 6.70 5.32
C PRO A 258 24.40 6.61 3.90
N ASP A 259 24.24 7.76 3.26
CA ASP A 259 23.70 7.89 1.89
C ASP A 259 22.30 7.26 1.68
N VAL A 260 21.53 7.09 2.75
CA VAL A 260 20.16 6.58 2.72
C VAL A 260 19.24 7.60 3.40
N GLU A 261 18.14 7.91 2.77
CA GLU A 261 17.03 8.61 3.39
C GLU A 261 15.84 7.66 3.52
N ALA A 262 15.28 7.60 4.73
CA ALA A 262 14.08 6.84 5.04
C ALA A 262 12.89 7.81 5.13
N VAL A 263 11.85 7.53 4.36
CA VAL A 263 10.67 8.37 4.19
C VAL A 263 9.46 7.70 4.82
N GLN A 264 8.73 8.46 5.61
CA GLN A 264 7.44 8.07 6.17
C GLN A 264 6.36 8.99 5.61
N SER A 265 5.28 8.41 5.13
CA SER A 265 4.12 9.14 4.60
C SER A 265 2.81 8.59 5.16
N SER A 266 1.76 9.39 5.17
CA SER A 266 0.40 8.94 5.53
C SER A 266 -0.10 7.92 4.51
N SER A 267 -0.95 6.99 4.96
CA SER A 267 -1.63 6.04 4.08
C SER A 267 -3.15 6.12 4.27
N PRO A 268 -3.95 5.61 3.32
CA PRO A 268 -5.41 5.58 3.46
C PRO A 268 -5.89 4.52 4.45
N SER A 269 -5.05 4.08 5.38
CA SER A 269 -5.32 2.97 6.30
C SER A 269 -5.23 3.40 7.75
N PHE A 270 -6.01 2.75 8.61
CA PHE A 270 -5.97 3.01 10.04
C PHE A 270 -6.19 1.73 10.85
N THR A 271 -5.77 1.77 12.11
CA THR A 271 -6.06 0.75 13.13
C THR A 271 -7.01 1.33 14.17
N GLN A 272 -8.09 0.61 14.49
CA GLN A 272 -9.13 1.07 15.41
C GLN A 272 -9.46 0.06 16.51
N LEU A 273 -10.01 0.57 17.61
CA LEU A 273 -10.81 -0.16 18.59
C LEU A 273 -12.27 -0.07 18.14
N THR A 274 -12.87 -1.20 17.83
CA THR A 274 -14.26 -1.34 17.37
C THR A 274 -15.18 -1.71 18.53
N PHE A 275 -16.37 -1.11 18.57
CA PHE A 275 -17.44 -1.47 19.53
C PHE A 275 -18.59 -2.16 18.79
N ASN A 276 -19.17 -3.17 19.41
CA ASN A 276 -20.37 -3.83 18.90
C ASN A 276 -21.61 -2.95 19.14
N LEU A 277 -22.11 -2.32 18.08
CA LEU A 277 -23.30 -1.46 18.13
C LEU A 277 -24.55 -2.11 17.51
N CYS A 278 -24.53 -3.44 17.34
CA CYS A 278 -25.65 -4.12 16.73
C CYS A 278 -26.93 -3.97 17.56
N SER A 279 -27.99 -3.48 16.93
CA SER A 279 -29.30 -3.42 17.57
C SER A 279 -29.97 -4.79 17.60
N GLU A 280 -30.91 -5.01 18.54
CA GLU A 280 -31.71 -6.23 18.65
C GLU A 280 -32.52 -6.50 17.36
N GLU A 281 -32.93 -5.45 16.64
CA GLU A 281 -33.66 -5.55 15.38
C GLU A 281 -32.77 -6.18 14.27
N ILE A 282 -31.52 -5.78 14.19
CA ILE A 282 -30.56 -6.24 13.16
C ILE A 282 -29.94 -7.58 13.56
N CYS A 283 -29.57 -7.73 14.85
CA CYS A 283 -28.85 -8.88 15.38
C CYS A 283 -29.54 -9.45 16.62
N PRO A 284 -30.69 -10.12 16.49
CA PRO A 284 -31.47 -10.59 17.65
C PRO A 284 -30.75 -11.62 18.53
N ASP A 285 -29.76 -12.31 17.95
CA ASP A 285 -28.98 -13.35 18.63
C ASP A 285 -27.51 -12.92 18.89
N ALA A 286 -27.21 -11.61 18.81
CA ALA A 286 -25.89 -11.09 19.14
C ALA A 286 -25.58 -11.29 20.63
N LYS A 287 -24.31 -11.47 20.92
CA LYS A 287 -23.80 -11.58 22.29
C LYS A 287 -22.73 -10.54 22.53
N PHE A 288 -23.03 -9.60 23.39
CA PHE A 288 -22.10 -8.57 23.82
C PHE A 288 -22.58 -7.95 25.14
N ASP A 289 -21.69 -7.25 25.84
CA ASP A 289 -22.07 -6.48 27.02
C ASP A 289 -22.81 -5.19 26.61
N PRO A 290 -24.07 -4.96 27.03
CA PRO A 290 -24.86 -3.80 26.61
C PRO A 290 -24.21 -2.45 26.95
N ALA A 291 -23.29 -2.39 27.92
CA ALA A 291 -22.59 -1.15 28.27
C ALA A 291 -21.72 -0.59 27.13
N VAL A 292 -21.29 -1.41 26.17
CA VAL A 292 -20.57 -0.92 24.97
C VAL A 292 -21.45 -0.01 24.10
N GLN A 293 -22.78 -0.12 24.22
CA GLN A 293 -23.74 0.72 23.52
C GLN A 293 -24.00 2.08 24.20
N ASP A 294 -23.57 2.24 25.47
CA ASP A 294 -23.62 3.55 26.12
C ASP A 294 -22.55 4.48 25.52
N ARG A 295 -23.00 5.53 24.83
CA ARG A 295 -22.11 6.49 24.18
C ARG A 295 -21.15 7.15 25.17
N SER A 296 -21.61 7.45 26.38
CA SER A 296 -20.75 8.05 27.42
C SER A 296 -19.58 7.14 27.80
N VAL A 297 -19.80 5.82 27.81
CA VAL A 297 -18.74 4.83 28.04
C VAL A 297 -17.72 4.86 26.90
N ARG A 298 -18.16 4.86 25.64
CA ARG A 298 -17.23 4.91 24.48
C ARG A 298 -16.45 6.22 24.44
N GLN A 299 -17.10 7.35 24.73
CA GLN A 299 -16.44 8.66 24.82
C GLN A 299 -15.42 8.71 25.96
N ALA A 300 -15.76 8.18 27.12
CA ALA A 300 -14.82 8.10 28.25
C ALA A 300 -13.60 7.23 27.92
N ILE A 301 -13.81 6.09 27.24
CA ILE A 301 -12.71 5.24 26.73
C ILE A 301 -11.84 6.04 25.76
N ALA A 302 -12.43 6.80 24.83
CA ALA A 302 -11.69 7.60 23.86
C ALA A 302 -10.82 8.69 24.52
N TYR A 303 -11.33 9.39 25.56
CA TYR A 303 -10.57 10.36 26.34
C TYR A 303 -9.48 9.74 27.22
N ALA A 304 -9.57 8.44 27.56
CA ALA A 304 -8.56 7.75 28.36
C ALA A 304 -7.38 7.21 27.52
N ILE A 305 -7.51 7.18 26.19
CA ILE A 305 -6.51 6.59 25.30
C ILE A 305 -5.46 7.62 24.88
N ASP A 306 -4.19 7.35 25.24
CA ASP A 306 -3.00 8.06 24.76
C ASP A 306 -2.55 7.48 23.41
N ARG A 307 -3.03 8.08 22.31
CA ARG A 307 -2.70 7.64 20.95
C ARG A 307 -1.22 7.77 20.64
N LYS A 308 -0.58 8.84 21.14
CA LYS A 308 0.86 9.04 20.98
C LYS A 308 1.65 7.89 21.58
N ARG A 309 1.31 7.47 22.80
CA ARG A 309 1.97 6.34 23.46
C ARG A 309 1.71 5.01 22.75
N ILE A 310 0.52 4.82 22.17
CA ILE A 310 0.23 3.66 21.32
C ILE A 310 1.15 3.66 20.10
N ASN A 311 1.26 4.79 19.39
CA ASN A 311 2.16 4.90 18.25
C ASN A 311 3.63 4.61 18.67
N GLU A 312 4.13 5.24 19.71
CA GLU A 312 5.51 5.08 20.18
C GLU A 312 5.85 3.61 20.53
N ILE A 313 4.91 2.88 21.16
CA ILE A 313 5.17 1.54 21.70
C ILE A 313 4.72 0.44 20.74
N ALA A 314 3.49 0.49 20.23
CA ALA A 314 2.94 -0.57 19.38
C ALA A 314 3.43 -0.44 17.93
N SER A 315 3.43 0.77 17.37
CA SER A 315 3.87 1.06 16.00
C SER A 315 5.33 1.54 15.91
N ARG A 316 6.07 1.56 17.04
CA ARG A 316 7.48 1.99 17.09
C ARG A 316 7.73 3.41 16.58
N GLY A 317 6.74 4.30 16.67
CA GLY A 317 6.79 5.66 16.16
C GLY A 317 6.66 5.77 14.64
N THR A 318 6.26 4.70 13.96
CA THR A 318 6.13 4.68 12.50
C THR A 318 4.69 4.80 12.00
N ALA A 319 3.75 5.16 12.84
CA ALA A 319 2.37 5.51 12.47
C ALA A 319 2.11 6.98 12.79
N PHE A 320 0.91 7.45 12.50
CA PHE A 320 0.40 8.76 12.93
C PHE A 320 -0.71 8.57 13.96
N GLU A 321 -1.01 9.62 14.73
CA GLU A 321 -2.13 9.57 15.68
C GLU A 321 -3.46 9.54 14.93
N GLY A 322 -4.39 8.71 15.39
CA GLY A 322 -5.71 8.59 14.77
C GLY A 322 -6.70 9.61 15.34
N HIS A 323 -7.25 10.47 14.49
CA HIS A 323 -8.19 11.53 14.90
C HIS A 323 -9.64 11.29 14.45
N GLY A 324 -9.90 10.27 13.64
CA GLY A 324 -11.25 9.93 13.17
C GLY A 324 -11.23 8.91 12.04
N LEU A 325 -12.42 8.60 11.52
CA LEU A 325 -12.63 7.60 10.48
C LEU A 325 -11.84 7.84 9.20
N LEU A 326 -11.61 9.12 8.84
CA LEU A 326 -10.93 9.47 7.61
C LEU A 326 -9.51 9.93 7.92
N PRO A 327 -8.45 9.24 7.42
CA PRO A 327 -7.08 9.72 7.50
C PRO A 327 -6.86 11.04 6.75
N ASP A 328 -5.90 11.84 7.21
CA ASP A 328 -5.50 13.10 6.56
C ASP A 328 -4.84 12.89 5.19
N TYR A 329 -4.55 11.65 4.84
CA TYR A 329 -4.19 11.20 3.50
C TYR A 329 -5.16 11.75 2.43
N TYR A 330 -6.46 11.77 2.73
CA TYR A 330 -7.49 12.29 1.83
C TYR A 330 -7.61 13.82 1.88
N LYS A 331 -6.54 14.54 1.58
CA LYS A 331 -6.45 16.01 1.69
C LYS A 331 -7.65 16.77 1.10
N ALA A 332 -8.16 16.34 -0.07
CA ALA A 332 -9.31 16.96 -0.71
C ALA A 332 -10.61 16.86 0.12
N PHE A 333 -10.74 15.81 0.95
CA PHE A 333 -11.95 15.51 1.73
C PHE A 333 -11.76 15.67 3.23
N TYR A 334 -10.51 15.63 3.70
CA TYR A 334 -10.22 15.67 5.14
C TYR A 334 -10.48 17.06 5.73
N GLU A 335 -11.18 17.06 6.83
CA GLU A 335 -11.19 18.13 7.82
C GLU A 335 -11.15 17.49 9.20
N GLN A 336 -10.40 18.10 10.13
CA GLN A 336 -10.33 17.58 11.48
C GLN A 336 -11.73 17.50 12.09
N PRO A 337 -12.09 16.39 12.75
CA PRO A 337 -13.38 16.24 13.44
C PRO A 337 -13.62 17.36 14.45
N ALA A 338 -14.87 17.72 14.64
CA ALA A 338 -15.26 18.73 15.64
C ALA A 338 -14.93 18.25 17.07
N GLU A 339 -14.98 16.93 17.31
CA GLU A 339 -14.58 16.27 18.55
C GLU A 339 -13.39 15.35 18.29
N ASP A 340 -12.27 15.55 18.98
CA ASP A 340 -11.02 14.82 18.75
C ASP A 340 -10.65 13.87 19.91
N TYR A 341 -11.28 14.00 21.06
CA TYR A 341 -11.01 13.19 22.25
C TYR A 341 -9.52 13.16 22.63
N PRO A 342 -8.90 14.32 22.94
CA PRO A 342 -7.53 14.35 23.44
C PRO A 342 -7.47 13.62 24.79
N LEU A 343 -6.29 13.09 25.16
CA LEU A 343 -6.09 12.42 26.45
C LEU A 343 -6.52 13.35 27.60
N ASP A 344 -7.61 12.98 28.28
CA ASP A 344 -8.17 13.68 29.45
C ASP A 344 -8.88 12.68 30.37
N VAL A 345 -8.13 12.15 31.33
CA VAL A 345 -8.62 11.15 32.28
C VAL A 345 -9.68 11.74 33.22
N ASP A 346 -9.58 13.04 33.55
CA ASP A 346 -10.55 13.71 34.43
C ASP A 346 -11.89 13.88 33.69
N LYS A 347 -11.86 14.29 32.43
CA LYS A 347 -13.05 14.36 31.56
C LYS A 347 -13.70 12.99 31.36
N ALA A 348 -12.89 11.95 31.17
CA ALA A 348 -13.38 10.57 31.04
C ALA A 348 -14.12 10.13 32.33
N ASN A 349 -13.54 10.40 33.52
CA ASN A 349 -14.19 10.10 34.79
C ASN A 349 -15.50 10.90 34.96
N GLN A 350 -15.49 12.22 34.64
CA GLN A 350 -16.68 13.06 34.70
C GLN A 350 -17.84 12.49 33.86
N LEU A 351 -17.55 12.09 32.62
CA LEU A 351 -18.56 11.51 31.72
C LEU A 351 -19.20 10.24 32.30
N LEU A 352 -18.40 9.38 32.92
CA LEU A 352 -18.88 8.15 33.54
C LEU A 352 -19.69 8.46 34.82
N ASP A 353 -19.27 9.43 35.64
CA ASP A 353 -19.99 9.87 36.84
C ASP A 353 -21.35 10.47 36.43
N GLU A 354 -21.40 11.36 35.43
CA GLU A 354 -22.63 11.96 34.90
C GLU A 354 -23.58 10.93 34.30
N ALA A 355 -23.03 9.87 33.71
CA ALA A 355 -23.81 8.75 33.20
C ALA A 355 -24.28 7.76 34.28
N GLY A 356 -23.87 7.95 35.53
CA GLY A 356 -24.28 7.13 36.69
C GLY A 356 -23.51 5.80 36.80
N TRP A 357 -22.30 5.74 36.24
CA TRP A 357 -21.37 4.61 36.41
C TRP A 357 -20.52 4.86 37.68
N GLU A 358 -20.87 4.24 38.78
CA GLU A 358 -20.22 4.42 40.06
C GLU A 358 -18.98 3.52 40.20
N ARG A 359 -17.92 4.02 40.86
CA ARG A 359 -16.78 3.19 41.23
C ARG A 359 -17.17 2.25 42.35
N SER A 360 -16.71 1.00 42.28
CA SER A 360 -16.79 0.09 43.41
C SER A 360 -15.98 0.62 44.61
N ASP A 361 -16.36 0.23 45.82
CA ASP A 361 -15.75 0.70 47.09
C ASP A 361 -14.24 0.46 47.17
N ASP A 362 -13.73 -0.52 46.44
CA ASP A 362 -12.30 -0.84 46.34
C ASP A 362 -11.55 0.00 45.29
N GLY A 363 -12.23 0.99 44.65
CA GLY A 363 -11.68 1.79 43.55
C GLY A 363 -11.52 1.05 42.25
N GLY A 364 -12.14 -0.11 42.12
CA GLY A 364 -12.03 -1.03 40.96
C GLY A 364 -12.90 -0.63 39.78
N VAL A 365 -13.39 -1.63 39.04
CA VAL A 365 -14.21 -1.48 37.83
C VAL A 365 -15.54 -0.80 38.19
N ARG A 366 -15.96 0.18 37.39
CA ARG A 366 -17.23 0.89 37.57
C ARG A 366 -18.43 -0.02 37.33
N GLU A 367 -19.53 0.30 38.01
CA GLU A 367 -20.77 -0.48 37.98
C GLU A 367 -22.00 0.44 37.90
N LYS A 368 -23.05 -0.01 37.18
CA LYS A 368 -24.34 0.64 37.11
C LYS A 368 -25.43 -0.39 37.04
N GLY A 369 -26.33 -0.43 38.06
CA GLY A 369 -27.45 -1.37 38.05
C GLY A 369 -27.03 -2.86 38.04
N GLY A 370 -25.90 -3.19 38.64
CA GLY A 370 -25.34 -4.54 38.67
C GLY A 370 -24.50 -4.93 37.42
N GLN A 371 -24.41 -4.04 36.44
CA GLN A 371 -23.57 -4.20 35.26
C GLN A 371 -22.21 -3.53 35.47
N ARG A 372 -21.13 -4.23 35.11
CA ARG A 372 -19.74 -3.77 35.27
C ARG A 372 -19.13 -3.37 33.93
N LEU A 373 -18.30 -2.33 33.92
CA LEU A 373 -17.53 -1.94 32.73
C LEU A 373 -16.31 -2.87 32.52
N SER A 374 -16.59 -4.11 32.12
CA SER A 374 -15.57 -5.14 31.93
C SER A 374 -15.83 -5.91 30.63
N PHE A 375 -15.11 -5.57 29.58
CA PHE A 375 -15.35 -6.00 28.21
C PHE A 375 -14.32 -7.01 27.71
N ASP A 376 -14.73 -7.94 26.86
CA ASP A 376 -13.81 -8.74 26.06
C ASP A 376 -13.23 -7.88 24.93
N LEU A 377 -11.90 -7.91 24.79
CA LEU A 377 -11.15 -7.22 23.73
C LEU A 377 -10.40 -8.24 22.88
N PHE A 378 -10.94 -8.55 21.72
CA PHE A 378 -10.33 -9.49 20.81
C PHE A 378 -9.26 -8.84 19.93
N VAL A 379 -8.14 -9.57 19.74
CA VAL A 379 -7.06 -9.19 18.82
C VAL A 379 -6.52 -10.41 18.10
N ARG A 380 -6.09 -10.22 16.84
CA ARG A 380 -5.51 -11.32 16.06
C ARG A 380 -4.06 -11.61 16.47
N SER A 381 -3.75 -12.91 16.56
CA SER A 381 -2.41 -13.40 16.94
C SER A 381 -1.33 -13.02 15.92
N GLU A 382 -1.72 -12.77 14.67
CA GLU A 382 -0.87 -12.45 13.54
C GLU A 382 -0.36 -10.99 13.58
N SER A 383 -0.92 -10.13 14.45
CA SER A 383 -0.50 -8.73 14.58
C SER A 383 0.09 -8.43 15.97
N PRO A 384 1.42 -8.52 16.14
CA PRO A 384 2.07 -8.13 17.40
C PRO A 384 1.80 -6.69 17.82
N ALA A 385 1.64 -5.76 16.86
CA ALA A 385 1.31 -4.37 17.11
C ALA A 385 -0.07 -4.24 17.75
N ASN A 386 -1.09 -4.89 17.20
CA ASN A 386 -2.46 -4.87 17.74
C ASN A 386 -2.52 -5.50 19.14
N ILE A 387 -1.77 -6.59 19.38
CA ILE A 387 -1.67 -7.21 20.72
C ILE A 387 -1.08 -6.20 21.72
N GLN A 388 -0.05 -5.48 21.33
CA GLN A 388 0.55 -4.46 22.18
C GLN A 388 -0.39 -3.28 22.39
N ALA A 389 -1.08 -2.81 21.35
CA ALA A 389 -2.10 -1.75 21.45
C ALA A 389 -3.23 -2.15 22.41
N ALA A 390 -3.74 -3.37 22.34
CA ALA A 390 -4.78 -3.87 23.25
C ALA A 390 -4.34 -3.88 24.73
N ARG A 391 -3.08 -4.25 24.99
CA ARG A 391 -2.52 -4.19 26.36
C ARG A 391 -2.42 -2.76 26.88
N LEU A 392 -2.03 -1.83 26.00
CA LEU A 392 -1.96 -0.41 26.32
C LEU A 392 -3.36 0.18 26.57
N VAL A 393 -4.35 -0.13 25.70
CA VAL A 393 -5.74 0.27 25.90
C VAL A 393 -6.26 -0.19 27.25
N ARG A 394 -6.06 -1.45 27.61
CA ARG A 394 -6.42 -1.97 28.93
C ARG A 394 -5.74 -1.20 30.05
N GLU A 395 -4.44 -0.95 29.98
CA GLU A 395 -3.67 -0.20 31.00
C GLU A 395 -4.23 1.21 31.17
N MET A 396 -4.48 1.91 30.04
CA MET A 396 -4.93 3.31 30.02
C MET A 396 -6.36 3.50 30.53
N THR A 397 -7.23 2.49 30.40
CA THR A 397 -8.63 2.58 30.83
C THR A 397 -8.87 2.16 32.28
N GLN A 398 -7.93 1.47 32.93
CA GLN A 398 -8.03 1.13 34.35
C GLN A 398 -8.21 2.37 35.27
N PRO A 399 -7.50 3.51 35.08
CA PRO A 399 -7.69 4.71 35.89
C PRO A 399 -9.11 5.29 35.83
N ILE A 400 -9.86 5.01 34.76
CA ILE A 400 -11.27 5.43 34.65
C ILE A 400 -12.27 4.38 35.11
N GLY A 401 -11.80 3.21 35.60
CA GLY A 401 -12.65 2.11 36.07
C GLY A 401 -13.26 1.26 34.97
N VAL A 402 -12.63 1.19 33.78
CA VAL A 402 -12.97 0.29 32.68
C VAL A 402 -11.89 -0.77 32.55
N ASP A 403 -12.26 -2.05 32.55
CA ASP A 403 -11.35 -3.18 32.34
C ASP A 403 -11.60 -3.85 30.99
N PHE A 404 -10.53 -4.22 30.30
CA PHE A 404 -10.56 -5.00 29.08
C PHE A 404 -9.88 -6.36 29.30
N LYS A 405 -10.58 -7.45 28.98
CA LYS A 405 -10.06 -8.80 28.98
C LYS A 405 -9.50 -9.11 27.59
N VAL A 406 -8.19 -8.93 27.42
CA VAL A 406 -7.54 -9.13 26.12
C VAL A 406 -7.55 -10.61 25.73
N GLN A 407 -8.20 -10.93 24.62
CA GLN A 407 -8.35 -12.25 24.03
C GLN A 407 -7.56 -12.31 22.72
N VAL A 408 -6.43 -13.05 22.73
CA VAL A 408 -5.61 -13.24 21.51
C VAL A 408 -6.11 -14.47 20.78
N VAL A 409 -6.62 -14.29 19.56
CA VAL A 409 -7.21 -15.34 18.72
C VAL A 409 -6.62 -15.32 17.31
N SER A 410 -6.79 -16.39 16.53
CA SER A 410 -6.41 -16.38 15.11
C SER A 410 -7.33 -15.44 14.31
N VAL A 411 -6.86 -14.97 13.13
CA VAL A 411 -7.67 -14.16 12.21
C VAL A 411 -8.96 -14.89 11.83
N ASP A 412 -8.90 -16.21 11.57
CA ASP A 412 -10.08 -17.02 11.26
C ASP A 412 -11.10 -17.02 12.39
N LYS A 413 -10.62 -17.16 13.64
CA LYS A 413 -11.51 -17.12 14.81
C LYS A 413 -12.12 -15.73 15.02
N LEU A 414 -11.36 -14.66 14.84
CA LEU A 414 -11.89 -13.31 14.92
C LEU A 414 -12.95 -13.07 13.84
N THR A 415 -12.70 -13.51 12.61
CA THR A 415 -13.67 -13.46 11.52
C THR A 415 -14.94 -14.25 11.85
N GLU A 416 -14.79 -15.49 12.37
CA GLU A 416 -15.93 -16.31 12.78
C GLU A 416 -16.84 -15.58 13.78
N ILE A 417 -16.29 -15.00 14.84
CA ILE A 417 -17.08 -14.34 15.89
C ILE A 417 -17.70 -13.02 15.43
N THR A 418 -17.03 -12.26 14.56
CA THR A 418 -17.53 -10.99 14.05
C THR A 418 -18.57 -11.16 12.94
N THR A 419 -18.45 -12.22 12.11
CA THR A 419 -19.36 -12.47 10.97
C THR A 419 -20.35 -13.60 11.22
N ARG A 420 -20.46 -14.10 12.47
CA ARG A 420 -21.37 -15.18 12.84
C ARG A 420 -22.82 -14.88 12.41
N LYS A 421 -23.49 -15.91 11.93
CA LYS A 421 -24.91 -15.86 11.57
C LYS A 421 -25.68 -16.98 12.26
N ILE A 422 -26.92 -16.69 12.68
CA ILE A 422 -27.91 -17.65 13.15
C ILE A 422 -29.18 -17.45 12.30
N ASP A 423 -29.69 -18.52 11.72
CA ASP A 423 -30.86 -18.48 10.82
C ASP A 423 -30.78 -17.41 9.73
N GLY A 424 -29.58 -17.20 9.21
CA GLY A 424 -29.28 -16.22 8.14
C GLY A 424 -29.16 -14.76 8.60
N LYS A 425 -29.44 -14.44 9.87
CA LYS A 425 -29.26 -13.11 10.46
C LYS A 425 -27.88 -13.00 11.13
N MET A 426 -27.36 -11.77 11.15
CA MET A 426 -26.11 -11.49 11.87
C MET A 426 -26.30 -11.77 13.37
N ALA A 427 -25.31 -12.41 13.97
CA ALA A 427 -25.29 -12.77 15.39
C ALA A 427 -23.86 -12.67 15.94
N PRO A 428 -23.20 -11.48 15.87
CA PRO A 428 -21.84 -11.32 16.34
C PRO A 428 -21.69 -11.70 17.83
N ASP A 429 -20.50 -12.17 18.22
CA ASP A 429 -20.22 -12.69 19.56
C ASP A 429 -18.96 -12.01 20.12
N PHE A 430 -19.00 -10.67 20.30
CA PHE A 430 -17.90 -9.86 20.81
C PHE A 430 -18.42 -8.57 21.43
N ASP A 431 -17.67 -8.03 22.41
CA ASP A 431 -17.89 -6.68 22.93
C ASP A 431 -17.10 -5.66 22.11
N THR A 432 -15.80 -5.91 22.00
CA THR A 432 -14.83 -5.04 21.29
C THR A 432 -13.74 -5.85 20.62
N PHE A 433 -13.11 -5.27 19.63
CA PHE A 433 -11.88 -5.83 19.04
C PHE A 433 -11.00 -4.74 18.41
N ILE A 434 -9.71 -5.06 18.21
CA ILE A 434 -8.79 -4.21 17.44
C ILE A 434 -8.55 -4.86 16.07
N TRP A 435 -8.79 -4.05 15.02
CA TRP A 435 -8.59 -4.40 13.63
C TRP A 435 -7.96 -3.23 12.88
N GLY A 436 -7.86 -3.31 11.56
CA GLY A 436 -7.45 -2.22 10.68
C GLY A 436 -8.19 -2.26 9.36
N TRP A 437 -8.44 -1.10 8.78
CA TRP A 437 -9.03 -0.95 7.46
C TRP A 437 -8.10 -0.17 6.55
N GLY A 438 -7.94 -0.67 5.32
CA GLY A 438 -7.36 0.07 4.21
C GLY A 438 -8.44 0.74 3.40
N GLY A 439 -8.21 1.98 3.00
CA GLY A 439 -9.09 2.73 2.12
C GLY A 439 -8.67 2.62 0.66
N ASP A 440 -9.56 3.07 -0.22
CA ASP A 440 -9.23 3.30 -1.61
C ASP A 440 -8.26 4.50 -1.70
N PRO A 441 -7.18 4.43 -2.47
CA PRO A 441 -6.18 5.51 -2.51
C PRO A 441 -6.72 6.84 -3.06
N TYR A 442 -7.83 6.85 -3.78
CA TYR A 442 -8.35 8.07 -4.43
C TYR A 442 -9.65 8.59 -3.85
N ASP A 443 -10.44 7.70 -3.23
CA ASP A 443 -11.80 8.02 -2.82
C ASP A 443 -12.08 7.53 -1.39
N PRO A 444 -12.59 8.37 -0.49
CA PRO A 444 -12.90 7.96 0.88
C PRO A 444 -14.12 7.04 0.97
N GLY A 445 -14.83 6.80 -0.13
CA GLY A 445 -16.11 6.09 -0.17
C GLY A 445 -16.08 4.71 0.47
N LEU A 446 -14.97 3.97 0.33
CA LEU A 446 -14.82 2.66 0.97
C LEU A 446 -14.82 2.77 2.50
N LEU A 447 -14.01 3.68 3.06
CA LEU A 447 -13.95 3.89 4.52
C LEU A 447 -15.26 4.44 5.05
N LEU A 448 -15.88 5.38 4.34
CA LEU A 448 -17.19 5.94 4.72
C LEU A 448 -18.30 4.87 4.65
N ASN A 449 -18.21 3.90 3.74
CA ASN A 449 -19.18 2.82 3.62
C ASN A 449 -19.20 1.87 4.83
N LEU A 450 -18.06 1.72 5.56
CA LEU A 450 -17.95 0.82 6.71
C LEU A 450 -19.04 1.08 7.77
N LEU A 451 -19.51 2.32 7.89
CA LEU A 451 -20.48 2.74 8.89
C LEU A 451 -21.91 2.90 8.33
N THR A 452 -22.18 2.46 7.10
CA THR A 452 -23.55 2.45 6.56
C THR A 452 -24.32 1.23 7.05
N THR A 453 -25.62 1.40 7.24
CA THR A 453 -26.52 0.29 7.57
C THR A 453 -26.50 -0.80 6.49
N LYS A 454 -26.40 -0.40 5.22
CA LYS A 454 -26.33 -1.31 4.06
C LYS A 454 -25.10 -2.21 4.09
N ALA A 455 -23.99 -1.76 4.67
CA ALA A 455 -22.74 -2.52 4.76
C ALA A 455 -22.78 -3.63 5.83
N ILE A 456 -23.78 -3.66 6.69
CA ILE A 456 -23.94 -4.69 7.73
C ILE A 456 -24.11 -6.07 7.09
N GLY A 457 -23.30 -7.02 7.54
CA GLY A 457 -23.24 -8.37 6.95
C GLY A 457 -22.27 -8.49 5.76
N GLY A 458 -21.62 -7.39 5.40
CA GLY A 458 -20.50 -7.27 4.48
C GLY A 458 -19.28 -6.61 5.17
N SER A 459 -18.95 -5.37 4.81
CA SER A 459 -17.79 -4.64 5.32
C SER A 459 -18.00 -3.93 6.66
N SER A 460 -19.25 -3.73 7.13
CA SER A 460 -19.51 -3.11 8.43
C SER A 460 -19.21 -4.10 9.56
N ASP A 461 -18.21 -3.79 10.37
CA ASP A 461 -17.75 -4.61 11.50
C ASP A 461 -18.17 -4.04 12.88
N ALA A 462 -18.58 -2.78 12.95
CA ALA A 462 -19.16 -2.17 14.15
C ALA A 462 -20.68 -2.35 14.25
N PHE A 463 -21.34 -2.79 13.20
CA PHE A 463 -22.80 -2.90 13.10
C PHE A 463 -23.53 -1.58 13.38
N TYR A 464 -22.86 -0.47 13.12
CA TYR A 464 -23.42 0.87 13.27
C TYR A 464 -24.52 1.09 12.25
N SER A 465 -25.66 1.64 12.72
CA SER A 465 -26.81 1.96 11.88
C SER A 465 -27.35 3.33 12.30
N ASN A 466 -27.29 4.28 11.37
CA ASN A 466 -27.80 5.63 11.59
C ASN A 466 -28.39 6.18 10.28
N PRO A 467 -29.71 6.42 10.22
CA PRO A 467 -30.37 6.88 8.99
C PRO A 467 -29.84 8.23 8.46
N GLU A 468 -29.32 9.10 9.32
CA GLU A 468 -28.72 10.35 8.88
C GLU A 468 -27.36 10.11 8.22
N TYR A 469 -26.54 9.21 8.79
CA TYR A 469 -25.28 8.79 8.18
C TYR A 469 -25.51 8.16 6.81
N ASP A 470 -26.50 7.25 6.71
CA ASP A 470 -26.86 6.60 5.45
C ASP A 470 -27.29 7.62 4.39
N ARG A 471 -28.11 8.60 4.77
CA ARG A 471 -28.55 9.68 3.88
C ARG A 471 -27.36 10.54 3.40
N LEU A 472 -26.44 10.88 4.28
CA LEU A 472 -25.23 11.63 3.94
C LEU A 472 -24.32 10.82 3.01
N TYR A 473 -24.19 9.52 3.26
CA TYR A 473 -23.42 8.61 2.39
C TYR A 473 -23.99 8.59 0.96
N ASP A 474 -25.30 8.44 0.81
CA ASP A 474 -25.96 8.47 -0.51
C ASP A 474 -25.74 9.83 -1.20
N GLN A 475 -25.81 10.93 -0.45
CA GLN A 475 -25.60 12.28 -0.98
C GLN A 475 -24.16 12.50 -1.46
N GLN A 476 -23.15 12.13 -0.65
CA GLN A 476 -21.75 12.30 -1.04
C GLN A 476 -21.38 11.41 -2.24
N SER A 477 -21.95 10.21 -2.33
CA SER A 477 -21.67 9.28 -3.44
C SER A 477 -22.14 9.84 -4.80
N GLY A 478 -23.21 10.66 -4.81
CA GLY A 478 -23.73 11.29 -6.01
C GLY A 478 -23.31 12.76 -6.22
N GLU A 479 -22.37 13.30 -5.41
CA GLU A 479 -21.95 14.70 -5.52
C GLU A 479 -20.61 14.83 -6.27
N PHE A 480 -20.67 15.47 -7.44
CA PHE A 480 -19.53 15.70 -8.31
C PHE A 480 -18.80 17.04 -8.05
N ASP A 481 -19.42 17.94 -7.30
CA ASP A 481 -18.74 19.16 -6.85
C ASP A 481 -17.92 18.84 -5.61
N GLU A 482 -16.62 19.00 -5.72
CA GLU A 482 -15.66 18.59 -4.69
C GLU A 482 -15.88 19.34 -3.36
N ALA A 483 -16.12 20.66 -3.41
CA ALA A 483 -16.33 21.45 -2.20
C ALA A 483 -17.62 21.04 -1.46
N ARG A 484 -18.72 20.77 -2.21
CA ARG A 484 -19.97 20.27 -1.62
C ARG A 484 -19.79 18.85 -1.08
N ARG A 485 -19.09 18.00 -1.82
CA ARG A 485 -18.81 16.63 -1.39
C ARG A 485 -17.99 16.63 -0.10
N LYS A 486 -16.94 17.43 -0.01
CA LYS A 486 -16.14 17.65 1.21
C LYS A 486 -17.00 18.06 2.41
N ALA A 487 -17.90 19.02 2.21
CA ALA A 487 -18.79 19.48 3.27
C ALA A 487 -19.76 18.38 3.76
N ILE A 488 -20.22 17.48 2.88
CA ILE A 488 -21.03 16.32 3.26
C ILE A 488 -20.18 15.29 4.02
N VAL A 489 -18.99 14.98 3.51
CA VAL A 489 -18.04 14.06 4.16
C VAL A 489 -17.68 14.54 5.56
N LYS A 490 -17.46 15.85 5.75
CA LYS A 490 -17.23 16.44 7.08
C LYS A 490 -18.37 16.16 8.06
N GLN A 491 -19.64 16.30 7.61
CA GLN A 491 -20.79 15.98 8.45
C GLN A 491 -20.83 14.50 8.83
N MET A 492 -20.46 13.59 7.91
CA MET A 492 -20.38 12.16 8.19
C MET A 492 -19.30 11.85 9.23
N ILE A 493 -18.12 12.47 9.11
CA ILE A 493 -17.01 12.33 10.06
C ILE A 493 -17.44 12.81 11.45
N ASP A 494 -18.06 13.99 11.56
CA ASP A 494 -18.52 14.54 12.83
C ASP A 494 -19.59 13.65 13.48
N LEU A 495 -20.48 13.07 12.68
CA LEU A 495 -21.51 12.15 13.15
C LEU A 495 -20.89 10.84 13.68
N ALA A 496 -19.96 10.26 12.92
CA ALA A 496 -19.22 9.06 13.34
C ALA A 496 -18.39 9.31 14.61
N GLN A 497 -17.73 10.46 14.69
CA GLN A 497 -16.91 10.83 15.84
C GLN A 497 -17.76 11.10 17.10
N ARG A 498 -18.94 11.71 16.94
CA ARG A 498 -19.89 11.88 18.05
C ARG A 498 -20.40 10.55 18.60
N ASP A 499 -20.72 9.60 17.71
CA ASP A 499 -21.34 8.32 18.09
C ASP A 499 -20.31 7.23 18.41
N LEU A 500 -19.04 7.39 17.97
CA LEU A 500 -17.89 6.52 18.25
C LEU A 500 -18.15 5.03 18.03
N PRO A 501 -18.51 4.59 16.85
CA PRO A 501 -18.47 3.15 16.52
C PRO A 501 -17.02 2.63 16.53
N TYR A 502 -16.06 3.51 16.22
CA TYR A 502 -14.62 3.30 16.30
C TYR A 502 -13.93 4.34 17.17
N VAL A 503 -12.93 3.93 17.93
CA VAL A 503 -11.85 4.81 18.37
C VAL A 503 -10.65 4.50 17.49
N VAL A 504 -10.33 5.38 16.55
CA VAL A 504 -9.14 5.24 15.70
C VAL A 504 -7.91 5.48 16.57
N LEU A 505 -7.05 4.47 16.65
CA LEU A 505 -5.86 4.46 17.49
C LEU A 505 -4.67 5.06 16.75
N THR A 506 -4.43 4.58 15.52
CA THR A 506 -3.34 5.04 14.65
C THR A 506 -3.82 5.12 13.20
N VAL A 507 -3.27 6.06 12.45
CA VAL A 507 -3.25 6.04 10.99
C VAL A 507 -1.96 5.37 10.56
N ASP A 508 -2.06 4.39 9.66
CA ASP A 508 -0.90 3.65 9.20
C ASP A 508 -0.04 4.52 8.26
N SER A 509 1.19 4.14 8.07
CA SER A 509 2.11 4.86 7.19
C SER A 509 2.72 3.95 6.13
N ALA A 510 2.96 4.49 4.95
CA ALA A 510 3.88 3.93 4.00
C ALA A 510 5.31 4.29 4.42
N LEU A 511 6.19 3.29 4.49
CA LEU A 511 7.59 3.44 4.88
C LEU A 511 8.46 3.08 3.68
N GLN A 512 9.25 4.05 3.22
CA GLN A 512 10.09 3.91 2.03
C GLN A 512 11.52 4.32 2.34
N ALA A 513 12.48 3.96 1.47
CA ALA A 513 13.85 4.44 1.59
C ALA A 513 14.51 4.52 0.22
N TYR A 514 15.41 5.49 0.05
CA TYR A 514 16.17 5.68 -1.18
C TYR A 514 17.61 6.09 -0.92
N ARG A 515 18.44 5.94 -1.95
CA ARG A 515 19.85 6.34 -1.94
C ARG A 515 20.02 7.80 -2.35
N THR A 516 20.52 8.64 -1.47
CA THR A 516 20.76 10.07 -1.72
C THR A 516 21.96 10.35 -2.63
N ASP A 517 22.88 9.39 -2.78
CA ASP A 517 24.01 9.47 -3.73
C ASP A 517 23.63 9.00 -5.16
N LYS A 518 22.40 8.47 -5.36
CA LYS A 518 21.89 7.97 -6.66
C LYS A 518 20.71 8.77 -7.18
N LEU A 519 19.78 9.12 -6.31
CA LEU A 519 18.60 9.91 -6.65
C LEU A 519 18.78 11.34 -6.16
N ALA A 520 18.42 12.30 -7.01
CA ALA A 520 18.12 13.65 -6.57
C ALA A 520 16.97 13.58 -5.56
N GLU A 521 16.88 14.55 -4.66
CA GLU A 521 15.81 14.58 -3.66
C GLU A 521 14.43 14.42 -4.35
N PRO A 522 13.73 13.30 -4.10
CA PRO A 522 12.45 13.06 -4.75
C PRO A 522 11.41 14.05 -4.26
N LYS A 523 10.56 14.50 -5.18
CA LYS A 523 9.36 15.22 -4.81
C LYS A 523 8.45 14.27 -4.05
N ARG A 524 7.99 14.67 -2.88
CA ARG A 524 7.05 13.89 -2.09
C ARG A 524 5.63 14.21 -2.53
N VAL A 525 4.96 13.21 -3.05
CA VAL A 525 3.66 13.34 -3.74
C VAL A 525 2.68 12.27 -3.25
N CYS A 526 1.42 12.40 -3.67
CA CYS A 526 0.35 11.45 -3.35
C CYS A 526 0.00 11.35 -1.84
N PRO A 527 -0.48 12.44 -1.26
CA PRO A 527 -0.52 13.84 -1.71
C PRO A 527 0.68 14.66 -1.20
N GLU A 528 0.97 15.77 -1.87
CA GLU A 528 1.99 16.71 -1.39
C GLU A 528 1.56 17.42 -0.08
N PRO A 529 2.51 17.90 0.74
CA PRO A 529 3.98 17.77 0.66
C PRO A 529 4.52 16.54 1.41
N ASP A 530 3.68 15.76 2.08
CA ASP A 530 4.06 14.71 3.02
C ASP A 530 3.83 13.29 2.49
N GLY A 531 3.54 13.17 1.19
CA GLY A 531 3.25 11.92 0.52
C GLY A 531 4.46 11.02 0.30
N ASP A 532 4.28 10.00 -0.51
CA ASP A 532 5.30 9.02 -0.85
C ASP A 532 6.27 9.50 -1.94
N ILE A 533 7.37 8.75 -2.13
CA ILE A 533 8.34 8.99 -3.21
C ILE A 533 8.06 8.13 -4.44
N THR A 534 7.23 7.11 -4.35
CA THR A 534 6.90 6.20 -5.46
C THR A 534 5.42 6.20 -5.82
N CYS A 535 4.53 6.69 -4.97
CA CYS A 535 3.07 6.56 -5.10
C CYS A 535 2.67 5.11 -5.42
N ASP A 536 3.24 4.17 -4.72
CA ASP A 536 2.95 2.76 -4.91
C ASP A 536 1.44 2.52 -4.98
N GLN A 537 1.01 1.74 -5.98
CA GLN A 537 -0.39 1.42 -6.25
C GLN A 537 -1.25 2.54 -6.88
N VAL A 538 -0.83 3.82 -6.77
CA VAL A 538 -1.67 4.97 -7.17
C VAL A 538 -1.48 5.35 -8.63
N GLY A 539 -0.24 5.26 -9.14
CA GLY A 539 0.05 5.60 -10.52
C GLY A 539 1.55 5.79 -10.76
N TYR A 540 1.88 6.12 -11.99
CA TYR A 540 3.28 6.25 -12.41
C TYR A 540 3.91 7.62 -12.12
N ALA A 541 3.11 8.62 -11.75
CA ALA A 541 3.55 10.02 -11.72
C ALA A 541 4.78 10.26 -10.84
N ALA A 542 4.81 9.70 -9.64
CA ALA A 542 5.93 9.84 -8.72
C ALA A 542 7.20 9.18 -9.25
N VAL A 543 7.11 7.92 -9.69
CA VAL A 543 8.27 7.19 -10.25
C VAL A 543 8.76 7.86 -11.53
N ALA A 544 7.85 8.39 -12.35
CA ALA A 544 8.22 9.12 -13.57
C ALA A 544 8.95 10.44 -13.29
N ALA A 545 8.69 11.05 -12.14
CA ALA A 545 9.35 12.28 -11.69
C ALA A 545 10.70 12.05 -11.00
N LEU A 546 11.09 10.80 -10.72
CA LEU A 546 12.38 10.51 -10.12
C LEU A 546 13.54 10.85 -11.07
N GLU A 547 14.55 11.53 -10.56
CA GLU A 547 15.73 11.91 -11.31
C GLU A 547 17.03 11.35 -10.69
N PRO A 548 17.99 10.93 -11.51
CA PRO A 548 19.30 10.59 -10.99
C PRO A 548 20.01 11.85 -10.51
N VAL A 549 20.86 11.72 -9.48
CA VAL A 549 21.80 12.79 -9.10
C VAL A 549 22.56 13.21 -10.35
N SER A 550 22.48 14.47 -10.75
CA SER A 550 23.27 15.01 -11.84
C SER A 550 24.74 14.90 -11.43
N ALA A 551 25.56 14.21 -12.22
CA ALA A 551 27.00 14.33 -12.06
C ALA A 551 27.32 15.83 -12.07
N ALA A 552 27.74 16.38 -10.92
CA ALA A 552 28.14 17.76 -10.83
C ALA A 552 29.07 18.03 -12.00
N ALA A 553 28.76 19.03 -12.83
CA ALA A 553 29.63 19.45 -13.90
C ALA A 553 30.98 19.79 -13.25
N GLY A 554 31.88 18.81 -13.24
CA GLY A 554 33.23 18.96 -12.72
C GLY A 554 33.89 20.07 -13.49
N GLY A 555 34.14 21.16 -12.79
CA GLY A 555 34.93 22.26 -13.32
C GLY A 555 36.18 21.71 -13.97
N GLY A 556 36.50 22.18 -15.17
CA GLY A 556 37.58 21.73 -16.00
C GLY A 556 38.88 21.61 -15.24
N GLY A 557 39.41 20.43 -15.21
CA GLY A 557 40.74 20.04 -14.81
C GLY A 557 41.17 18.90 -15.73
N ASP A 558 41.85 19.29 -16.77
CA ASP A 558 42.54 18.40 -17.69
C ASP A 558 43.63 17.64 -16.88
N ASP A 559 43.41 16.38 -16.56
CA ASP A 559 44.44 15.47 -16.07
C ASP A 559 44.29 14.12 -16.77
N GLY A 560 45.26 13.94 -17.68
CA GLY A 560 45.37 12.82 -18.59
C GLY A 560 45.53 11.47 -17.91
N GLY A 561 44.81 10.56 -18.44
CA GLY A 561 45.05 9.16 -18.69
C GLY A 561 46.06 8.40 -17.84
N THR A 562 45.66 7.92 -16.65
CA THR A 562 46.42 6.87 -15.98
C THR A 562 45.58 5.72 -15.41
N SER A 563 44.28 5.84 -15.36
CA SER A 563 43.38 4.79 -14.76
C SER A 563 43.30 3.51 -15.60
N GLY A 564 43.31 3.61 -16.92
CA GLY A 564 43.20 2.42 -17.80
C GLY A 564 44.43 1.51 -17.77
N LEU A 565 45.62 2.08 -17.61
CA LEU A 565 46.87 1.33 -17.61
C LEU A 565 47.07 0.51 -16.31
N VAL A 566 46.56 0.99 -15.19
CA VAL A 566 46.66 0.29 -13.89
C VAL A 566 45.80 -0.98 -13.89
N TYR A 567 44.60 -0.94 -14.47
CA TYR A 567 43.74 -2.14 -14.55
C TYR A 567 44.27 -3.19 -15.52
N VAL A 568 44.89 -2.78 -16.61
CA VAL A 568 45.53 -3.71 -17.56
C VAL A 568 46.75 -4.37 -16.92
N LEU A 569 47.56 -3.64 -16.15
CA LEU A 569 48.71 -4.19 -15.43
C LEU A 569 48.30 -5.17 -14.32
N ILE A 570 47.21 -4.92 -13.62
CA ILE A 570 46.68 -5.84 -12.58
C ILE A 570 46.15 -7.12 -13.24
N ALA A 571 45.46 -7.04 -14.38
CA ALA A 571 44.96 -8.20 -15.10
C ALA A 571 46.09 -9.07 -15.68
N VAL A 572 47.15 -8.47 -16.19
CA VAL A 572 48.34 -9.19 -16.68
C VAL A 572 49.10 -9.85 -15.55
N ALA A 573 49.24 -9.20 -14.38
CA ALA A 573 49.91 -9.79 -13.20
C ALA A 573 49.09 -10.97 -12.64
N ALA A 574 47.77 -10.90 -12.60
CA ALA A 574 46.92 -11.99 -12.16
C ALA A 574 46.98 -13.19 -13.13
N GLY A 575 47.01 -12.96 -14.43
CA GLY A 575 47.18 -14.00 -15.45
C GLY A 575 48.52 -14.73 -15.34
N ALA A 576 49.63 -14.00 -15.07
CA ALA A 576 50.96 -14.57 -14.89
C ALA A 576 51.06 -15.44 -13.60
N LEU A 577 50.40 -15.04 -12.52
CA LEU A 577 50.31 -15.82 -11.27
C LEU A 577 49.51 -17.11 -11.42
N LEU A 578 48.42 -17.09 -12.20
CA LEU A 578 47.66 -18.29 -12.52
C LEU A 578 48.41 -19.28 -13.41
N ALA A 579 49.15 -18.79 -14.38
CA ALA A 579 50.03 -19.62 -15.22
C ALA A 579 51.17 -20.26 -14.43
N ALA A 580 51.80 -19.52 -13.51
CA ALA A 580 52.84 -20.05 -12.60
C ALA A 580 52.29 -21.10 -11.63
N GLY A 581 51.07 -20.90 -11.10
CA GLY A 581 50.37 -21.87 -10.24
C GLY A 581 50.06 -23.19 -10.96
N LEU A 582 49.61 -23.11 -12.20
CA LEU A 582 49.33 -24.27 -13.06
C LEU A 582 50.60 -25.05 -13.44
N LEU A 583 51.69 -24.37 -13.68
CA LEU A 583 53.00 -24.98 -13.95
C LEU A 583 53.58 -25.70 -12.72
N LEU A 584 53.41 -25.12 -11.53
CA LEU A 584 53.85 -25.74 -10.27
C LEU A 584 52.98 -26.98 -9.90
N THR A 585 51.69 -26.98 -10.19
CA THR A 585 50.85 -28.16 -9.96
C THR A 585 51.12 -29.27 -10.96
N ARG A 586 51.42 -28.98 -12.22
CA ARG A 586 51.87 -29.96 -13.22
C ARG A 586 53.22 -30.58 -12.84
N ARG A 587 54.18 -29.80 -12.36
CA ARG A 587 55.47 -30.29 -11.91
C ARG A 587 55.34 -31.23 -10.70
N ARG A 588 54.53 -30.90 -9.72
CA ARG A 588 54.24 -31.76 -8.55
C ARG A 588 53.52 -33.05 -8.90
N ARG A 589 52.74 -33.07 -9.98
CA ARG A 589 52.06 -34.28 -10.46
C ARG A 589 53.05 -35.21 -11.17
N ALA A 590 53.95 -34.67 -11.98
CA ALA A 590 55.02 -35.41 -12.60
C ALA A 590 56.02 -36.02 -11.59
N ASP A 591 56.35 -35.27 -10.54
CA ASP A 591 57.22 -35.77 -9.44
C ASP A 591 56.55 -36.89 -8.61
N ARG A 592 55.22 -36.93 -8.50
CA ARG A 592 54.49 -38.03 -7.84
C ARG A 592 54.38 -39.29 -8.71
N GLU A 593 54.15 -39.11 -10.01
CA GLU A 593 54.14 -40.25 -10.95
C GLU A 593 55.51 -40.90 -11.11
N ALA A 594 56.59 -40.13 -11.02
CA ALA A 594 57.97 -40.68 -11.02
C ALA A 594 58.33 -41.48 -9.77
N VAL A 595 57.75 -41.15 -8.58
CA VAL A 595 57.98 -41.88 -7.32
C VAL A 595 57.12 -43.17 -7.21
N GLU A 596 56.00 -43.27 -7.94
CA GLU A 596 55.18 -44.50 -8.02
C GLU A 596 55.70 -45.53 -9.00
N LEU A 597 56.60 -45.13 -9.94
CA LEU A 597 57.24 -46.05 -10.89
C LEU A 597 58.53 -46.67 -10.36
N GLU A 598 59.02 -46.24 -9.18
CA GLU A 598 60.21 -46.81 -8.50
C GLU A 598 59.85 -47.71 -7.30
N LYS A 599 58.59 -48.05 -7.13
CA LYS A 599 58.10 -49.07 -6.20
C LYS A 599 57.44 -50.22 -6.93
#